data_1689c6dc8991bd4aea0b9b3712127e4d
#
_entry.id   1689c6dc8991bd4aea0b9b3712127e4d
#
_cell.length_a   1.000
_cell.length_b   1.000
_cell.length_c   1.000
_cell.angle_alpha   90.00
_cell.angle_beta   90.00
_cell.angle_gamma   90.00
#
_symmetry.space_group_name_H-M   'P 1'
#
loop_
_entity.id
_entity.type
_entity.pdbx_description
1 polymer ?
#
loop_
_entity_poly.entity_id
_entity_poly.type
_entity_poly.pdbx_seq_one_letter_code
_entity_poly.pdbx_strand_id
1 'polypeptide(L)'
;MAGKVIGKKLPFGFRGNVTRTPDSIIAPYANVGAANIQFGEPVAYDPDKLGVRKVAAGDTTEQVIGIAVRRIGQPYADNDKGWYYAEGDTVDVLLRGSIAVEVADATGITGRGKVYVRTGADNAGEIVCSAADGAIEVPNAVFAAGECDASNIAEVTILARSI
;
A
#
# COMPACT_ATOMS: atom_id res chain seq x y z
N MET A 1 -32.83 -27.91 -14.58
CA MET A 1 -31.56 -27.72 -13.81
C MET A 1 -31.28 -26.24 -13.78
N ALA A 2 -31.34 -25.62 -12.61
CA ALA A 2 -30.91 -24.22 -12.47
C ALA A 2 -29.39 -24.18 -12.60
N GLY A 3 -28.88 -23.51 -13.60
CA GLY A 3 -27.46 -23.32 -13.81
C GLY A 3 -26.90 -22.53 -12.63
N LYS A 4 -25.89 -23.08 -11.94
CA LYS A 4 -25.14 -22.38 -10.88
C LYS A 4 -24.41 -21.20 -11.53
N VAL A 5 -24.87 -19.98 -11.29
CA VAL A 5 -24.15 -18.78 -11.69
C VAL A 5 -22.84 -18.78 -10.90
N ILE A 6 -21.76 -19.11 -11.56
CA ILE A 6 -20.43 -18.95 -10.98
C ILE A 6 -20.10 -17.46 -11.09
N GLY A 7 -20.46 -16.70 -10.06
CA GLY A 7 -19.97 -15.34 -9.89
C GLY A 7 -18.46 -15.40 -9.69
N LYS A 8 -17.68 -15.25 -10.75
CA LYS A 8 -16.24 -15.07 -10.63
C LYS A 8 -16.00 -13.63 -10.20
N LYS A 9 -15.67 -13.43 -8.93
CA LYS A 9 -15.06 -12.20 -8.47
C LYS A 9 -13.67 -12.16 -9.11
N LEU A 10 -13.41 -11.18 -9.96
CA LEU A 10 -12.09 -11.01 -10.57
C LEU A 10 -11.11 -10.57 -9.46
N PRO A 11 -9.92 -11.16 -9.39
CA PRO A 11 -8.90 -10.68 -8.46
C PRO A 11 -8.48 -9.25 -8.82
N PHE A 12 -8.23 -8.42 -7.82
CA PHE A 12 -7.70 -7.06 -8.01
C PHE A 12 -6.24 -7.04 -8.48
N GLY A 13 -5.61 -8.18 -8.60
CA GLY A 13 -4.23 -8.34 -9.02
C GLY A 13 -3.29 -8.58 -7.85
N PHE A 14 -2.04 -8.13 -8.00
CA PHE A 14 -1.03 -8.27 -6.96
C PHE A 14 -0.83 -6.94 -6.22
N ARG A 15 -0.50 -7.02 -4.93
CA ARG A 15 -0.17 -5.83 -4.14
C ARG A 15 0.92 -5.00 -4.81
N GLY A 16 0.77 -3.69 -4.78
CA GLY A 16 1.66 -2.74 -5.42
C GLY A 16 1.41 -2.52 -6.92
N ASN A 17 0.48 -3.23 -7.55
CA ASN A 17 0.13 -2.96 -8.95
C ASN A 17 -0.69 -1.67 -9.05
N VAL A 18 -0.26 -0.75 -9.92
CA VAL A 18 -1.08 0.41 -10.31
C VAL A 18 -2.25 -0.11 -11.14
N THR A 19 -3.48 0.17 -10.70
CA THR A 19 -4.69 -0.40 -11.30
C THR A 19 -5.33 0.50 -12.35
N ARG A 20 -5.09 1.82 -12.25
CA ARG A 20 -5.65 2.81 -13.17
C ARG A 20 -4.58 3.80 -13.62
N THR A 21 -4.36 3.85 -14.91
CA THR A 21 -3.64 4.90 -15.62
C THR A 21 -4.66 5.60 -16.52
N PRO A 22 -4.58 6.90 -16.84
CA PRO A 22 -3.42 7.78 -16.86
C PRO A 22 -3.26 8.72 -15.65
N ASP A 23 -4.09 8.63 -14.63
CA ASP A 23 -4.08 9.59 -13.50
C ASP A 23 -3.07 9.21 -12.39
N SER A 24 -2.01 8.51 -12.73
CA SER A 24 -0.99 8.10 -11.76
C SER A 24 0.22 9.03 -11.78
N ILE A 25 0.66 9.46 -10.58
CA ILE A 25 1.91 10.17 -10.37
C ILE A 25 2.79 9.30 -9.49
N ILE A 26 3.90 8.85 -10.06
CA ILE A 26 4.90 8.01 -9.39
C ILE A 26 6.20 8.79 -9.33
N ALA A 27 6.86 8.79 -8.18
CA ALA A 27 8.17 9.38 -7.99
C ALA A 27 9.13 8.39 -7.35
N PRO A 28 10.40 8.34 -7.78
CA PRO A 28 11.42 7.52 -7.18
C PRO A 28 11.97 8.17 -5.92
N TYR A 29 12.18 7.34 -4.87
CA TYR A 29 12.83 7.72 -3.62
C TYR A 29 13.82 6.63 -3.20
N ALA A 30 14.87 6.98 -2.48
CA ALA A 30 15.74 5.97 -1.87
C ALA A 30 15.08 5.38 -0.61
N ASN A 31 15.16 4.06 -0.41
CA ASN A 31 14.85 3.46 0.88
C ASN A 31 16.00 3.74 1.85
N VAL A 32 15.80 4.66 2.76
CA VAL A 32 16.80 5.11 3.74
C VAL A 32 16.63 4.45 5.13
N GLY A 33 15.64 3.58 5.24
CA GLY A 33 15.36 2.78 6.43
C GLY A 33 16.03 1.41 6.36
N ALA A 34 16.42 0.86 7.51
CA ALA A 34 16.98 -0.50 7.60
C ALA A 34 15.93 -1.61 7.34
N ALA A 35 14.64 -1.28 7.41
CA ALA A 35 13.57 -2.23 7.17
C ALA A 35 13.20 -2.32 5.69
N ASN A 36 12.90 -3.54 5.23
CA ASN A 36 12.40 -3.76 3.89
C ASN A 36 11.00 -3.17 3.72
N ILE A 37 10.76 -2.50 2.60
CA ILE A 37 9.45 -1.97 2.22
C ILE A 37 8.82 -2.96 1.25
N GLN A 38 7.68 -3.53 1.60
CA GLN A 38 6.99 -4.45 0.70
C GLN A 38 6.19 -3.68 -0.36
N PHE A 39 5.96 -4.32 -1.51
CA PHE A 39 5.10 -3.74 -2.54
C PHE A 39 3.68 -3.54 -2.01
N GLY A 40 3.09 -2.37 -2.26
CA GLY A 40 1.77 -2.02 -1.77
C GLY A 40 1.73 -1.54 -0.32
N GLU A 41 2.87 -1.41 0.37
CA GLU A 41 2.92 -0.79 1.69
C GLU A 41 2.99 0.75 1.60
N PRO A 42 2.32 1.47 2.51
CA PRO A 42 2.52 2.90 2.69
C PRO A 42 3.94 3.20 3.16
N VAL A 43 4.48 4.33 2.71
CA VAL A 43 5.83 4.77 3.06
C VAL A 43 5.82 6.13 3.74
N ALA A 44 6.69 6.29 4.74
CA ALA A 44 6.92 7.54 5.42
C ALA A 44 8.16 8.24 4.86
N TYR A 45 8.08 9.56 4.67
CA TYR A 45 9.23 10.37 4.28
C TYR A 45 10.12 10.68 5.47
N ASP A 46 11.43 10.52 5.27
CA ASP A 46 12.45 10.88 6.24
C ASP A 46 13.16 12.15 5.78
N PRO A 47 12.88 13.32 6.42
CA PRO A 47 13.45 14.59 5.99
C PRO A 47 14.96 14.70 6.26
N ASP A 48 15.48 14.00 7.24
CA ASP A 48 16.89 14.05 7.60
C ASP A 48 17.76 13.32 6.58
N LYS A 49 17.24 12.24 6.04
CA LYS A 49 17.93 11.39 5.06
C LYS A 49 17.47 11.61 3.62
N LEU A 50 16.47 12.48 3.40
CA LEU A 50 15.91 12.81 2.08
C LEU A 50 15.45 11.57 1.28
N GLY A 51 14.75 10.67 1.94
CA GLY A 51 14.26 9.43 1.34
C GLY A 51 12.98 8.92 1.98
N VAL A 52 12.63 7.69 1.69
CA VAL A 52 11.47 7.02 2.29
C VAL A 52 11.91 5.84 3.14
N ARG A 53 11.08 5.48 4.08
CA ARG A 53 11.24 4.30 4.92
C ARG A 53 9.90 3.65 5.19
N LYS A 54 9.92 2.44 5.69
CA LYS A 54 8.72 1.77 6.21
C LYS A 54 8.12 2.61 7.34
N VAL A 55 6.80 2.70 7.38
CA VAL A 55 6.07 3.35 8.49
C VAL A 55 6.42 2.64 9.79
N ALA A 56 6.64 3.39 10.85
CA ALA A 56 7.09 2.88 12.14
C ALA A 56 6.30 3.51 13.31
N ALA A 57 6.50 2.98 14.51
CA ALA A 57 5.90 3.54 15.71
C ALA A 57 6.34 4.99 15.92
N GLY A 58 5.36 5.85 16.21
CA GLY A 58 5.58 7.29 16.41
C GLY A 58 5.46 8.13 15.13
N ASP A 59 5.29 7.52 13.96
CA ASP A 59 5.03 8.27 12.73
C ASP A 59 3.65 8.93 12.78
N THR A 60 3.55 10.05 12.07
CA THR A 60 2.32 10.82 11.93
C THR A 60 1.76 10.71 10.52
N THR A 61 0.48 10.99 10.37
CA THR A 61 -0.20 11.03 9.07
C THR A 61 0.53 11.90 8.05
N GLU A 62 1.13 13.02 8.47
CA GLU A 62 1.81 13.98 7.61
C GLU A 62 3.11 13.43 7.01
N GLN A 63 3.73 12.45 7.67
CA GLN A 63 4.94 11.81 7.17
C GLN A 63 4.66 10.76 6.09
N VAL A 64 3.44 10.22 6.03
CA VAL A 64 3.05 9.25 5.00
C VAL A 64 2.81 9.97 3.69
N ILE A 65 3.64 9.70 2.68
CA ILE A 65 3.59 10.41 1.39
C ILE A 65 2.96 9.63 0.25
N GLY A 66 2.86 8.31 0.36
CA GLY A 66 2.34 7.47 -0.71
C GLY A 66 2.47 5.98 -0.42
N ILE A 67 2.31 5.17 -1.47
CA ILE A 67 2.33 3.71 -1.41
C ILE A 67 3.39 3.18 -2.38
N ALA A 68 4.19 2.20 -1.93
CA ALA A 68 5.23 1.58 -2.74
C ALA A 68 4.63 0.79 -3.91
N VAL A 69 5.07 1.10 -5.13
CA VAL A 69 4.62 0.47 -6.37
C VAL A 69 5.41 -0.81 -6.60
N ARG A 70 4.76 -1.82 -7.17
CA ARG A 70 5.43 -3.05 -7.57
C ARG A 70 6.35 -2.81 -8.76
N ARG A 71 7.60 -3.23 -8.62
CA ARG A 71 8.56 -3.25 -9.73
C ARG A 71 8.48 -4.59 -10.46
N ILE A 72 8.24 -4.55 -11.76
CA ILE A 72 8.25 -5.74 -12.62
C ILE A 72 9.69 -5.92 -13.13
N GLY A 73 10.26 -7.12 -12.96
CA GLY A 73 11.51 -7.50 -13.64
C GLY A 73 12.79 -7.43 -12.81
N GLN A 74 12.74 -7.31 -11.49
CA GLN A 74 13.92 -7.62 -10.68
C GLN A 74 13.91 -9.10 -10.29
N PRO A 75 14.90 -9.90 -10.78
CA PRO A 75 15.13 -11.22 -10.21
C PRO A 75 15.78 -11.02 -8.84
N TYR A 76 15.01 -11.11 -7.77
CA TYR A 76 15.61 -11.35 -6.47
C TYR A 76 16.10 -12.78 -6.45
N ALA A 77 17.37 -12.97 -6.14
CA ALA A 77 18.01 -14.28 -6.05
C ALA A 77 17.45 -15.17 -4.92
N ASP A 78 16.48 -14.67 -4.17
CA ASP A 78 15.88 -15.34 -3.01
C ASP A 78 14.36 -15.46 -3.23
N ASN A 79 13.97 -16.58 -3.83
CA ASN A 79 12.57 -16.88 -4.17
C ASN A 79 11.63 -16.98 -2.94
N ASP A 80 12.16 -17.00 -1.71
CA ASP A 80 11.40 -17.21 -0.49
C ASP A 80 11.05 -15.91 0.28
N LYS A 81 11.60 -14.76 -0.12
CA LYS A 81 11.51 -13.53 0.69
C LYS A 81 10.58 -12.47 0.16
N GLY A 82 9.53 -12.80 -0.50
CA GLY A 82 8.51 -11.81 -0.87
C GLY A 82 9.08 -10.65 -1.70
N TRP A 83 8.21 -9.90 -2.29
CA TRP A 83 8.53 -8.80 -3.20
C TRP A 83 8.66 -7.50 -2.40
N TYR A 84 9.90 -7.02 -2.22
CA TYR A 84 10.19 -5.84 -1.39
C TYR A 84 11.36 -5.01 -1.96
N TYR A 85 11.50 -3.80 -1.43
CA TYR A 85 12.65 -2.93 -1.60
C TYR A 85 13.55 -3.01 -0.36
N ALA A 86 14.80 -3.39 -0.54
CA ALA A 86 15.79 -3.42 0.54
C ALA A 86 16.32 -2.01 0.87
N GLU A 87 17.08 -1.88 1.95
CA GLU A 87 17.81 -0.66 2.27
C GLU A 87 18.71 -0.24 1.11
N GLY A 88 18.67 1.02 0.73
CA GLY A 88 19.42 1.59 -0.39
C GLY A 88 18.76 1.42 -1.76
N ASP A 89 17.72 0.60 -1.89
CA ASP A 89 17.00 0.46 -3.16
C ASP A 89 16.21 1.72 -3.51
N THR A 90 16.01 1.92 -4.81
CA THR A 90 15.10 2.94 -5.31
C THR A 90 13.67 2.42 -5.24
N VAL A 91 12.83 3.06 -4.46
CA VAL A 91 11.40 2.77 -4.28
C VAL A 91 10.61 3.67 -5.22
N ASP A 92 9.79 3.06 -6.07
CA ASP A 92 8.80 3.80 -6.84
C ASP A 92 7.57 4.02 -5.96
N VAL A 93 7.27 5.27 -5.62
CA VAL A 93 6.17 5.64 -4.72
C VAL A 93 5.04 6.27 -5.51
N LEU A 94 3.85 5.69 -5.41
CA LEU A 94 2.63 6.29 -5.95
C LEU A 94 2.18 7.42 -5.03
N LEU A 95 2.22 8.65 -5.55
CA LEU A 95 1.81 9.87 -4.85
C LEU A 95 0.36 10.25 -5.16
N ARG A 96 -0.16 9.81 -6.29
CA ARG A 96 -1.55 9.99 -6.73
C ARG A 96 -1.92 8.87 -7.70
N GLY A 97 -3.17 8.39 -7.65
CA GLY A 97 -3.68 7.35 -8.53
C GLY A 97 -4.22 6.15 -7.77
N SER A 98 -4.48 5.06 -8.46
CA SER A 98 -5.08 3.85 -7.88
C SER A 98 -4.09 2.68 -7.90
N ILE A 99 -4.07 1.93 -6.79
CA ILE A 99 -3.12 0.85 -6.55
C ILE A 99 -3.80 -0.30 -5.80
N ALA A 100 -3.42 -1.53 -6.13
CA ALA A 100 -3.83 -2.72 -5.39
C ALA A 100 -2.97 -2.87 -4.12
N VAL A 101 -3.62 -3.06 -2.98
CA VAL A 101 -2.96 -3.21 -1.67
C VAL A 101 -3.51 -4.44 -0.95
N GLU A 102 -2.69 -5.05 -0.12
CA GLU A 102 -3.13 -6.10 0.79
C GLU A 102 -3.66 -5.47 2.08
N VAL A 103 -4.85 -5.86 2.51
CA VAL A 103 -5.51 -5.36 3.71
C VAL A 103 -5.48 -6.43 4.78
N ALA A 104 -4.89 -6.12 5.93
CA ALA A 104 -4.73 -7.08 7.03
C ALA A 104 -6.07 -7.47 7.66
N ASP A 105 -7.02 -6.53 7.74
CA ASP A 105 -8.38 -6.79 8.21
C ASP A 105 -9.36 -6.22 7.18
N ALA A 106 -9.97 -7.13 6.43
CA ALA A 106 -10.92 -6.80 5.37
C ALA A 106 -12.35 -6.61 5.89
N THR A 107 -12.61 -6.86 7.17
CA THR A 107 -13.93 -6.65 7.78
C THR A 107 -14.18 -5.16 7.99
N GLY A 108 -15.20 -4.63 7.30
CA GLY A 108 -15.56 -3.21 7.44
C GLY A 108 -15.02 -2.29 6.35
N ILE A 109 -14.42 -2.82 5.30
CA ILE A 109 -14.11 -2.02 4.11
C ILE A 109 -15.42 -1.44 3.55
N THR A 110 -15.43 -0.13 3.34
CA THR A 110 -16.54 0.58 2.71
C THR A 110 -16.05 1.34 1.49
N GLY A 111 -16.86 1.40 0.45
CA GLY A 111 -16.53 2.21 -0.73
C GLY A 111 -16.35 3.68 -0.32
N ARG A 112 -15.23 4.27 -0.73
CA ARG A 112 -14.75 5.61 -0.34
C ARG A 112 -14.41 5.75 1.16
N GLY A 113 -14.33 4.63 1.90
CA GLY A 113 -13.82 4.62 3.27
C GLY A 113 -12.35 5.02 3.33
N LYS A 114 -11.95 5.61 4.44
CA LYS A 114 -10.55 6.01 4.68
C LYS A 114 -9.64 4.79 4.80
N VAL A 115 -8.39 4.97 4.43
CA VAL A 115 -7.34 3.98 4.52
C VAL A 115 -6.44 4.33 5.69
N TYR A 116 -6.10 3.34 6.49
CA TYR A 116 -5.20 3.49 7.63
C TYR A 116 -4.02 2.53 7.51
N VAL A 117 -2.92 2.88 8.14
CA VAL A 117 -1.73 2.05 8.25
C VAL A 117 -1.37 1.86 9.72
N ARG A 118 -1.09 0.63 10.12
CA ARG A 118 -0.64 0.31 11.46
C ARG A 118 0.79 0.79 11.68
N THR A 119 1.06 1.32 12.88
CA THR A 119 2.39 1.81 13.29
C THR A 119 2.98 0.98 14.42
N GLY A 120 2.31 -0.06 14.88
CA GLY A 120 2.80 -0.95 15.95
C GLY A 120 4.09 -1.69 15.57
N ALA A 121 4.91 -2.03 16.57
CA ALA A 121 6.22 -2.63 16.33
C ALA A 121 6.17 -3.94 15.51
N ASP A 122 5.16 -4.77 15.73
CA ASP A 122 5.05 -6.09 15.09
C ASP A 122 4.28 -6.07 13.76
N ASN A 123 3.48 -5.03 13.51
CA ASN A 123 2.56 -4.95 12.38
C ASN A 123 2.63 -3.63 11.61
N ALA A 124 3.72 -2.88 11.78
CA ALA A 124 3.93 -1.63 11.09
C ALA A 124 3.92 -1.82 9.56
N GLY A 125 3.22 -0.93 8.87
CA GLY A 125 3.06 -0.97 7.41
C GLY A 125 1.82 -1.73 6.93
N GLU A 126 1.11 -2.48 7.78
CA GLU A 126 -0.13 -3.14 7.41
C GLU A 126 -1.26 -2.14 7.17
N ILE A 127 -1.96 -2.30 6.05
CA ILE A 127 -3.13 -1.49 5.72
C ILE A 127 -4.38 -2.07 6.39
N VAL A 128 -5.16 -1.19 7.00
CA VAL A 128 -6.44 -1.52 7.67
C VAL A 128 -7.52 -0.51 7.30
N CYS A 129 -8.78 -0.86 7.55
CA CYS A 129 -9.94 0.00 7.25
C CYS A 129 -10.43 0.82 8.45
N SER A 130 -9.78 0.73 9.61
CA SER A 130 -10.18 1.44 10.83
C SER A 130 -8.97 2.05 11.55
N ALA A 131 -9.20 3.11 12.32
CA ALA A 131 -8.20 3.79 13.14
C ALA A 131 -7.89 3.07 14.47
N ALA A 132 -8.25 1.78 14.60
CA ALA A 132 -7.99 1.00 15.80
C ALA A 132 -6.47 0.70 15.96
N ASP A 133 -6.07 0.40 17.20
CA ASP A 133 -4.72 -0.09 17.52
C ASP A 133 -3.56 0.83 17.10
N GLY A 134 -3.77 2.14 17.19
CA GLY A 134 -2.72 3.13 16.89
C GLY A 134 -2.46 3.30 15.39
N ALA A 135 -3.35 2.83 14.53
CA ALA A 135 -3.24 3.06 13.11
C ALA A 135 -3.46 4.55 12.77
N ILE A 136 -2.64 5.07 11.86
CA ILE A 136 -2.71 6.43 11.35
C ILE A 136 -3.34 6.46 9.96
N GLU A 137 -4.02 7.55 9.61
CA GLU A 137 -4.63 7.72 8.29
C GLU A 137 -3.55 7.84 7.21
N VAL A 138 -3.74 7.15 6.09
CA VAL A 138 -2.97 7.41 4.87
C VAL A 138 -3.57 8.64 4.19
N PRO A 139 -2.83 9.75 4.05
CA PRO A 139 -3.40 11.01 3.59
C PRO A 139 -4.04 10.90 2.21
N ASN A 140 -5.23 11.47 2.07
CA ASN A 140 -5.96 11.53 0.79
C ASN A 140 -6.23 10.17 0.15
N ALA A 141 -6.11 9.06 0.88
CA ALA A 141 -6.36 7.72 0.38
C ALA A 141 -7.75 7.23 0.77
N VAL A 142 -8.42 6.59 -0.18
CA VAL A 142 -9.74 5.97 0.04
C VAL A 142 -9.78 4.61 -0.64
N PHE A 143 -10.56 3.68 -0.09
CA PHE A 143 -10.88 2.44 -0.78
C PHE A 143 -11.78 2.75 -2.00
N ALA A 144 -11.38 2.29 -3.17
CA ALA A 144 -12.12 2.54 -4.42
C ALA A 144 -13.45 1.78 -4.45
N ALA A 145 -13.46 0.57 -3.90
CA ALA A 145 -14.63 -0.28 -3.76
C ALA A 145 -14.81 -0.70 -2.28
N GLY A 146 -16.04 -1.08 -1.92
CA GLY A 146 -16.36 -1.54 -0.58
C GLY A 146 -16.04 -3.02 -0.34
N GLU A 147 -15.06 -3.57 -1.02
CA GLU A 147 -14.73 -4.97 -0.96
C GLU A 147 -13.25 -5.25 -1.26
N CYS A 148 -12.78 -6.41 -0.81
CA CYS A 148 -11.51 -7.01 -1.21
C CYS A 148 -11.76 -8.34 -1.93
N ASP A 149 -10.75 -8.87 -2.60
CA ASP A 149 -10.79 -10.20 -3.20
C ASP A 149 -10.51 -11.31 -2.16
N ALA A 150 -10.47 -12.57 -2.65
CA ALA A 150 -10.22 -13.73 -1.79
C ALA A 150 -8.81 -13.76 -1.17
N SER A 151 -7.89 -12.94 -1.67
CA SER A 151 -6.52 -12.79 -1.18
C SER A 151 -6.35 -11.52 -0.32
N ASN A 152 -7.45 -10.92 0.13
CA ASN A 152 -7.48 -9.65 0.86
C ASN A 152 -6.86 -8.47 0.11
N ILE A 153 -6.83 -8.54 -1.22
CA ILE A 153 -6.39 -7.41 -2.04
C ILE A 153 -7.58 -6.48 -2.30
N ALA A 154 -7.38 -5.20 -2.06
CA ALA A 154 -8.33 -4.14 -2.33
C ALA A 154 -7.71 -3.06 -3.21
N GLU A 155 -8.54 -2.31 -3.93
CA GLU A 155 -8.09 -1.12 -4.66
C GLU A 155 -8.18 0.11 -3.76
N VAL A 156 -7.08 0.83 -3.65
CA VAL A 156 -6.97 2.11 -2.95
C VAL A 156 -6.68 3.21 -3.97
N THR A 157 -7.33 4.35 -3.83
CA THR A 157 -7.08 5.54 -4.64
C THR A 157 -6.56 6.68 -3.78
N ILE A 158 -5.38 7.20 -4.13
CA ILE A 158 -4.82 8.43 -3.56
C ILE A 158 -5.30 9.60 -4.42
N LEU A 159 -6.12 10.46 -3.84
CA LEU A 159 -6.82 11.55 -4.57
C LEU A 159 -5.93 12.75 -4.82
N ALA A 160 -5.00 13.04 -3.92
CA ALA A 160 -4.09 14.18 -4.00
C ALA A 160 -2.75 13.84 -3.36
N ARG A 161 -1.69 14.52 -3.82
CA ARG A 161 -0.38 14.41 -3.17
C ARG A 161 -0.43 14.93 -1.74
N SER A 162 0.27 14.23 -0.84
CA SER A 162 0.68 14.79 0.45
C SER A 162 1.97 15.57 0.20
N ILE A 163 1.94 16.86 0.47
CA ILE A 163 3.08 17.76 0.30
C ILE A 163 3.56 18.17 1.68
#